data_5867d91513e8f44c56b8807e8ec3b168
#
_entry.id   5867d91513e8f44c56b8807e8ec3b168
#
_cell.length_a   1.000
_cell.length_b   1.000
_cell.length_c   1.000
_cell.angle_alpha   90.00
_cell.angle_beta   90.00
_cell.angle_gamma   90.00
#
_symmetry.space_group_name_H-M   'P 1'
#
loop_
_entity.id
_entity.type
_entity.pdbx_description
1 polymer ?
#
loop_
_entity_poly.entity_id
_entity_poly.type
_entity_poly.pdbx_seq_one_letter_code
_entity_poly.pdbx_strand_id
1 'polypeptide(L)'
;MTGSGAARIARSDLVLGTALGGGGQGKVWAVEKRLVNRKWPVAYKEYKPDSQGQLRIDALERMVAFLPEQPLAVGQWLAEHAAWPAALVTEGSQVRGFLMRQIPDEFFITLPSGDRKAAGFEFLLNSLSYVNMMVGNVTPRQVFGLLLSFADTLERLHGLGVVAGDLSPKNLLFSLSGPRPSCFLIDCDAMGLRGDWVLKPVQTPGWQLPDGEAPETPEGDCYKFALLAVRLFLHEQHGKDAAALRRMDGAVADLAERGLSRTPTDRPALSDWLDPLRRAFDSAPETWPAAAQAGPQTATGPTAGAPTAGPGLFGTATGSTRPGGSRPAGPRGTTVGGQVPLQTSGPFPSGPFNPPRSTPQRAPSSGRAGAVAFWIVLAIIALIVWQIATHSGSGSSGGSSDSTGQPGIGSTDTRAEQATALHTLLAQNADQRRGVSDAVQSMMNCSDLQENRQVFEDAADARAGLVEKLDALTLDQLADDLAPDLHNAWQSSEEADRAYVRVVDDVSGDCSTSAVTGSSAWQDAVSASADATAAKKDFVAVWNPVAREFGLETFAWSDL
;
A
#
# COMPACT_ATOMS: atom_id res chain seq x y z
N MET A 1 -8.74 39.41 25.02
CA MET A 1 -8.39 38.23 24.24
C MET A 1 -9.47 38.06 23.17
N THR A 2 -9.27 38.63 22.00
CA THR A 2 -10.14 38.46 20.85
C THR A 2 -9.91 37.07 20.30
N GLY A 3 -10.89 36.16 20.50
CA GLY A 3 -10.81 34.81 19.95
C GLY A 3 -10.68 34.89 18.43
N SER A 4 -9.55 34.46 17.90
CA SER A 4 -9.37 34.25 16.46
C SER A 4 -10.25 33.05 16.07
N GLY A 5 -11.47 33.34 15.57
CA GLY A 5 -12.31 32.32 14.99
C GLY A 5 -11.61 31.66 13.78
N ALA A 6 -11.99 30.42 13.46
CA ALA A 6 -11.48 29.71 12.29
C ALA A 6 -11.59 30.58 11.02
N ALA A 7 -10.52 30.68 10.25
CA ALA A 7 -10.51 31.42 8.98
C ALA A 7 -11.56 30.85 8.03
N ARG A 8 -12.40 31.74 7.43
CA ARG A 8 -13.48 31.37 6.51
C ARG A 8 -13.34 32.14 5.20
N ILE A 9 -13.57 31.46 4.09
CA ILE A 9 -13.50 32.00 2.74
C ILE A 9 -14.74 31.56 1.98
N ALA A 10 -15.38 32.52 1.28
CA ALA A 10 -16.54 32.15 0.45
C ALA A 10 -16.09 31.33 -0.75
N ARG A 11 -16.87 30.32 -1.13
CA ARG A 11 -16.61 29.47 -2.30
C ARG A 11 -16.53 30.32 -3.59
N SER A 12 -17.34 31.38 -3.69
CA SER A 12 -17.31 32.35 -4.80
C SER A 12 -16.00 33.11 -4.95
N ASP A 13 -15.20 33.22 -3.88
CA ASP A 13 -13.92 33.94 -3.88
C ASP A 13 -12.75 33.06 -4.33
N LEU A 14 -13.02 31.79 -4.66
CA LEU A 14 -12.03 30.83 -5.13
C LEU A 14 -12.05 30.72 -6.65
N VAL A 15 -10.90 30.90 -7.27
CA VAL A 15 -10.67 30.53 -8.67
C VAL A 15 -10.11 29.12 -8.66
N LEU A 16 -10.91 28.15 -9.07
CA LEU A 16 -10.49 26.75 -9.16
C LEU A 16 -9.73 26.52 -10.46
N GLY A 17 -8.59 25.87 -10.32
CA GLY A 17 -7.79 25.33 -11.42
C GLY A 17 -8.17 23.86 -11.73
N THR A 18 -7.16 23.05 -12.04
CA THR A 18 -7.33 21.63 -12.37
C THR A 18 -7.74 20.82 -11.15
N ALA A 19 -8.51 19.74 -11.39
CA ALA A 19 -8.73 18.71 -10.38
C ALA A 19 -7.42 17.99 -10.08
N LEU A 20 -7.05 17.94 -8.78
CA LEU A 20 -5.82 17.29 -8.30
C LEU A 20 -6.08 15.83 -7.89
N GLY A 21 -7.32 15.49 -7.59
CA GLY A 21 -7.72 14.15 -7.17
C GLY A 21 -9.14 14.12 -6.61
N GLY A 22 -9.56 12.93 -6.20
CA GLY A 22 -10.86 12.72 -5.56
C GLY A 22 -10.93 11.35 -4.90
N GLY A 23 -11.75 11.22 -3.89
CA GLY A 23 -11.94 10.00 -3.12
C GLY A 23 -13.39 9.85 -2.65
N GLY A 24 -13.61 8.92 -1.73
CA GLY A 24 -14.94 8.65 -1.15
C GLY A 24 -15.60 9.89 -0.56
N GLN A 25 -14.85 10.72 0.14
CA GLN A 25 -15.34 11.86 0.92
C GLN A 25 -15.46 13.16 0.12
N GLY A 26 -14.65 13.36 -0.95
CA GLY A 26 -14.62 14.66 -1.62
C GLY A 26 -13.78 14.68 -2.90
N LYS A 27 -13.68 15.88 -3.50
CA LYS A 27 -12.81 16.22 -4.62
C LYS A 27 -11.79 17.27 -4.19
N VAL A 28 -10.58 17.18 -4.72
CA VAL A 28 -9.50 18.13 -4.45
C VAL A 28 -9.19 18.92 -5.72
N TRP A 29 -9.16 20.25 -5.59
CA TRP A 29 -8.95 21.20 -6.66
C TRP A 29 -7.72 22.05 -6.38
N ALA A 30 -6.94 22.39 -7.40
CA ALA A 30 -5.98 23.46 -7.31
C ALA A 30 -6.71 24.80 -7.12
N VAL A 31 -6.16 25.71 -6.32
CA VAL A 31 -6.71 27.06 -6.16
C VAL A 31 -5.68 28.06 -6.69
N GLU A 32 -6.10 28.84 -7.70
CA GLU A 32 -5.24 29.84 -8.31
C GLU A 32 -5.13 31.11 -7.44
N LYS A 33 -3.99 31.80 -7.59
CA LYS A 33 -3.75 33.13 -7.01
C LYS A 33 -3.88 33.22 -5.48
N ARG A 34 -3.79 32.10 -4.78
CA ARG A 34 -3.77 32.03 -3.31
C ARG A 34 -2.60 31.22 -2.83
N LEU A 35 -2.08 31.57 -1.65
CA LEU A 35 -0.99 30.86 -0.98
C LEU A 35 -1.36 30.63 0.49
N VAL A 36 -1.07 29.45 1.01
CA VAL A 36 -1.04 29.19 2.46
C VAL A 36 0.22 29.84 3.00
N ASN A 37 0.07 30.62 4.07
CA ASN A 37 1.17 31.35 4.73
C ASN A 37 2.05 32.20 3.74
N ARG A 38 1.46 32.72 2.65
CA ARG A 38 2.14 33.48 1.59
C ARG A 38 3.31 32.72 0.92
N LYS A 39 3.41 31.42 1.11
CA LYS A 39 4.55 30.59 0.66
C LYS A 39 4.12 29.44 -0.25
N TRP A 40 3.07 28.71 0.11
CA TRP A 40 2.75 27.45 -0.52
C TRP A 40 1.47 27.49 -1.36
N PRO A 41 1.43 26.85 -2.53
CA PRO A 41 0.23 26.66 -3.33
C PRO A 41 -0.90 26.04 -2.51
N VAL A 42 -2.14 26.37 -2.87
CA VAL A 42 -3.35 25.99 -2.13
C VAL A 42 -4.12 24.92 -2.90
N ALA A 43 -4.59 23.90 -2.18
CA ALA A 43 -5.62 22.98 -2.62
C ALA A 43 -6.91 23.21 -1.84
N TYR A 44 -8.04 22.94 -2.49
CA TYR A 44 -9.38 22.94 -1.91
C TYR A 44 -9.94 21.53 -1.91
N LYS A 45 -10.17 20.94 -0.74
CA LYS A 45 -10.93 19.70 -0.59
C LYS A 45 -12.41 20.06 -0.44
N GLU A 46 -13.22 19.68 -1.42
CA GLU A 46 -14.66 19.87 -1.46
C GLU A 46 -15.35 18.58 -1.07
N TYR A 47 -16.11 18.58 0.02
CA TYR A 47 -16.85 17.40 0.48
C TYR A 47 -18.03 17.09 -0.45
N LYS A 48 -18.25 15.80 -0.69
CA LYS A 48 -19.44 15.33 -1.41
C LYS A 48 -20.72 15.60 -0.58
N PRO A 49 -21.88 15.79 -1.24
CA PRO A 49 -23.14 16.00 -0.55
C PRO A 49 -23.46 14.91 0.49
N ASP A 50 -23.20 13.65 0.18
CA ASP A 50 -23.45 12.50 1.05
C ASP A 50 -22.58 12.50 2.32
N SER A 51 -21.39 13.08 2.25
CA SER A 51 -20.48 13.22 3.39
C SER A 51 -20.84 14.42 4.28
N GLN A 52 -21.51 15.44 3.75
CA GLN A 52 -21.77 16.69 4.47
C GLN A 52 -22.63 16.51 5.73
N GLY A 53 -23.59 15.58 5.71
CA GLY A 53 -24.45 15.28 6.85
C GLY A 53 -23.74 14.59 8.02
N GLN A 54 -22.55 14.04 7.79
CA GLN A 54 -21.75 13.32 8.78
C GLN A 54 -20.61 14.15 9.36
N LEU A 55 -20.36 15.35 8.81
CA LEU A 55 -19.26 16.22 9.22
C LEU A 55 -19.54 16.88 10.57
N ARG A 56 -18.60 16.75 11.48
CA ARG A 56 -18.54 17.57 12.69
C ARG A 56 -17.82 18.87 12.37
N ILE A 57 -18.61 19.88 11.98
CA ILE A 57 -18.10 21.20 11.56
C ILE A 57 -17.33 21.87 12.69
N ASP A 58 -17.77 21.70 13.94
CA ASP A 58 -17.09 22.21 15.13
C ASP A 58 -15.68 21.62 15.31
N ALA A 59 -15.48 20.35 14.96
CA ALA A 59 -14.16 19.73 14.98
C ALA A 59 -13.26 20.28 13.85
N LEU A 60 -13.80 20.45 12.63
CA LEU A 60 -13.06 21.04 11.52
C LEU A 60 -12.67 22.52 11.81
N GLU A 61 -13.56 23.28 12.45
CA GLU A 61 -13.26 24.64 12.91
C GLU A 61 -12.07 24.66 13.89
N ARG A 62 -12.04 23.72 14.85
CA ARG A 62 -10.91 23.58 15.78
C ARG A 62 -9.61 23.21 15.08
N MET A 63 -9.64 22.34 14.07
CA MET A 63 -8.47 22.01 13.26
C MET A 63 -7.93 23.22 12.52
N VAL A 64 -8.81 24.02 11.92
CA VAL A 64 -8.42 25.27 11.23
C VAL A 64 -7.86 26.30 12.21
N ALA A 65 -8.48 26.47 13.37
CA ALA A 65 -8.03 27.40 14.41
C ALA A 65 -6.71 26.97 15.06
N PHE A 66 -6.45 25.67 15.10
CA PHE A 66 -5.26 25.10 15.74
C PHE A 66 -3.94 25.63 15.14
N LEU A 67 -3.84 25.77 13.82
CA LEU A 67 -2.62 26.17 13.13
C LEU A 67 -2.13 27.58 13.53
N PRO A 68 -2.98 28.63 13.52
CA PRO A 68 -2.58 29.96 13.98
C PRO A 68 -2.40 30.09 15.51
N GLU A 69 -2.92 29.15 16.29
CA GLU A 69 -2.72 29.11 17.75
C GLU A 69 -1.35 28.58 18.14
N GLN A 70 -0.65 27.88 17.23
CA GLN A 70 0.67 27.34 17.50
C GLN A 70 1.76 28.41 17.38
N PRO A 71 2.91 28.22 18.09
CA PRO A 71 4.11 28.99 17.78
C PRO A 71 4.46 28.89 16.28
N LEU A 72 4.93 29.99 15.69
CA LEU A 72 5.19 30.08 14.25
C LEU A 72 6.01 28.90 13.70
N ALA A 73 7.04 28.47 14.45
CA ALA A 73 7.89 27.32 14.05
C ALA A 73 7.11 26.00 14.01
N VAL A 74 6.16 25.79 14.92
CA VAL A 74 5.31 24.57 14.95
C VAL A 74 4.30 24.61 13.82
N GLY A 75 3.63 25.76 13.61
CA GLY A 75 2.67 25.91 12.51
C GLY A 75 3.35 25.76 11.14
N GLN A 76 4.56 26.29 10.99
CA GLN A 76 5.36 26.14 9.78
C GLN A 76 5.75 24.66 9.57
N TRP A 77 6.27 23.99 10.61
CA TRP A 77 6.62 22.59 10.55
C TRP A 77 5.40 21.71 10.16
N LEU A 78 4.24 21.95 10.78
CA LEU A 78 3.02 21.18 10.47
C LEU A 78 2.62 21.37 9.00
N ALA A 79 2.68 22.62 8.50
CA ALA A 79 2.41 22.90 7.10
C ALA A 79 3.48 22.32 6.14
N GLU A 80 4.69 22.05 6.60
CA GLU A 80 5.76 21.40 5.81
C GLU A 80 5.61 19.90 5.74
N HIS A 81 4.90 19.24 6.71
CA HIS A 81 4.79 17.79 6.81
C HIS A 81 3.37 17.25 6.57
N ALA A 82 2.37 18.13 6.46
CA ALA A 82 0.97 17.69 6.35
C ALA A 82 0.11 18.67 5.53
N ALA A 83 -0.88 18.13 4.82
CA ALA A 83 -1.94 18.89 4.15
C ALA A 83 -3.02 19.30 5.17
N TRP A 84 -2.61 20.01 6.23
CA TRP A 84 -3.47 20.38 7.35
C TRP A 84 -4.53 21.42 6.95
N PRO A 85 -5.79 21.33 7.46
CA PRO A 85 -6.84 22.34 7.20
C PRO A 85 -6.41 23.74 7.63
N ALA A 86 -6.40 24.70 6.69
CA ALA A 86 -5.91 26.07 6.92
C ALA A 86 -7.01 27.13 6.91
N ALA A 87 -8.11 26.89 6.20
CA ALA A 87 -9.29 27.78 6.20
C ALA A 87 -10.53 26.98 5.77
N LEU A 88 -11.67 27.29 6.35
CA LEU A 88 -12.97 26.75 5.91
C LEU A 88 -13.41 27.41 4.61
N VAL A 89 -14.03 26.63 3.73
CA VAL A 89 -14.71 27.15 2.54
C VAL A 89 -16.21 27.05 2.75
N THR A 90 -16.90 28.18 2.59
CA THR A 90 -18.35 28.28 2.85
C THR A 90 -19.12 28.72 1.61
N GLU A 91 -20.35 28.23 1.48
CA GLU A 91 -21.33 28.71 0.53
C GLU A 91 -22.59 29.12 1.32
N GLY A 92 -22.85 30.40 1.41
CA GLY A 92 -23.79 30.93 2.39
C GLY A 92 -23.34 30.56 3.82
N SER A 93 -24.21 29.91 4.59
CA SER A 93 -23.92 29.43 5.94
C SER A 93 -23.31 28.01 5.98
N GLN A 94 -23.29 27.28 4.87
CA GLN A 94 -22.83 25.92 4.83
C GLN A 94 -21.33 25.84 4.60
N VAL A 95 -20.63 24.97 5.35
CA VAL A 95 -19.24 24.59 5.09
C VAL A 95 -19.24 23.55 3.98
N ARG A 96 -18.55 23.86 2.86
CA ARG A 96 -18.41 22.97 1.71
C ARG A 96 -17.13 22.16 1.73
N GLY A 97 -16.15 22.63 2.49
CA GLY A 97 -14.84 22.01 2.56
C GLY A 97 -13.82 22.93 3.21
N PHE A 98 -12.56 22.71 2.89
CA PHE A 98 -11.46 23.49 3.47
C PHE A 98 -10.30 23.68 2.49
N LEU A 99 -9.51 24.71 2.74
CA LEU A 99 -8.23 24.94 2.07
C LEU A 99 -7.10 24.30 2.84
N MET A 100 -6.12 23.77 2.10
CA MET A 100 -4.90 23.17 2.63
C MET A 100 -3.72 23.47 1.71
N ARG A 101 -2.50 23.17 2.15
CA ARG A 101 -1.33 23.19 1.27
C ARG A 101 -1.48 22.12 0.20
N GLN A 102 -1.10 22.44 -1.04
CA GLN A 102 -0.92 21.42 -2.08
C GLN A 102 0.23 20.49 -1.72
N ILE A 103 0.14 19.24 -2.18
CA ILE A 103 1.27 18.30 -2.10
C ILE A 103 2.48 18.93 -2.81
N PRO A 104 3.65 19.04 -2.11
CA PRO A 104 4.86 19.57 -2.72
C PRO A 104 5.38 18.70 -3.87
N ASP A 105 6.09 19.33 -4.81
CA ASP A 105 6.56 18.65 -6.01
C ASP A 105 7.48 17.45 -5.76
N GLU A 106 8.26 17.50 -4.67
CA GLU A 106 9.15 16.42 -4.25
C GLU A 106 8.44 15.14 -3.80
N PHE A 107 7.11 15.18 -3.56
CA PHE A 107 6.28 14.02 -3.20
C PHE A 107 5.50 13.46 -4.39
N PHE A 108 6.02 13.64 -5.59
CA PHE A 108 5.49 13.01 -6.79
C PHE A 108 6.56 12.15 -7.45
N ILE A 109 6.13 11.06 -8.06
CA ILE A 109 6.93 10.21 -8.94
C ILE A 109 6.43 10.33 -10.37
N THR A 110 7.34 10.11 -11.31
CA THR A 110 6.98 9.97 -12.73
C THR A 110 6.97 8.49 -13.06
N LEU A 111 5.81 7.97 -13.42
CA LEU A 111 5.62 6.57 -13.78
C LEU A 111 6.29 6.28 -15.14
N PRO A 112 6.55 5.00 -15.49
CA PRO A 112 7.08 4.62 -16.80
C PRO A 112 6.23 5.12 -17.99
N SER A 113 4.93 5.34 -17.77
CA SER A 113 4.01 5.95 -18.74
C SER A 113 4.28 7.44 -19.02
N GLY A 114 5.10 8.09 -18.23
CA GLY A 114 5.32 9.54 -18.24
C GLY A 114 4.35 10.33 -17.35
N ASP A 115 3.39 9.66 -16.70
CA ASP A 115 2.45 10.36 -15.83
C ASP A 115 3.04 10.66 -14.47
N ARG A 116 2.62 11.79 -13.95
CA ARG A 116 2.98 12.24 -12.61
C ARG A 116 1.94 11.76 -11.60
N LYS A 117 2.37 11.03 -10.57
CA LYS A 117 1.53 10.51 -9.47
C LYS A 117 2.09 10.94 -8.12
N ALA A 118 1.21 11.18 -7.15
CA ALA A 118 1.63 11.31 -5.76
C ALA A 118 2.34 10.04 -5.31
N ALA A 119 3.48 10.20 -4.66
CA ALA A 119 4.36 9.10 -4.24
C ALA A 119 3.85 8.47 -2.94
N GLY A 120 2.72 7.76 -2.99
CA GLY A 120 2.16 7.05 -1.85
C GLY A 120 3.02 5.85 -1.44
N PHE A 121 3.04 5.55 -0.14
CA PHE A 121 3.81 4.41 0.37
C PHE A 121 3.33 3.07 -0.19
N GLU A 122 2.13 2.98 -0.75
CA GLU A 122 1.65 1.78 -1.45
C GLU A 122 2.56 1.33 -2.59
N PHE A 123 3.29 2.24 -3.23
CA PHE A 123 4.28 1.86 -4.24
C PHE A 123 5.45 1.07 -3.66
N LEU A 124 5.82 1.33 -2.40
CA LEU A 124 6.96 0.67 -1.73
C LEU A 124 6.60 -0.68 -1.11
N LEU A 125 5.31 -1.00 -0.98
CA LEU A 125 4.79 -2.23 -0.39
C LEU A 125 4.53 -3.31 -1.45
N ASN A 126 5.44 -3.45 -2.40
CA ASN A 126 5.39 -4.40 -3.49
C ASN A 126 6.77 -5.02 -3.70
N SER A 127 6.85 -6.04 -4.56
CA SER A 127 8.13 -6.67 -4.89
C SER A 127 9.18 -5.66 -5.34
N LEU A 128 10.45 -5.93 -5.06
CA LEU A 128 11.56 -5.03 -5.45
C LEU A 128 11.57 -4.73 -6.94
N SER A 129 11.19 -5.69 -7.78
CA SER A 129 11.08 -5.48 -9.23
C SER A 129 10.02 -4.44 -9.57
N TYR A 130 8.86 -4.50 -8.93
CA TYR A 130 7.80 -3.48 -9.09
C TYR A 130 8.27 -2.11 -8.59
N VAL A 131 8.87 -2.05 -7.40
CA VAL A 131 9.40 -0.80 -6.84
C VAL A 131 10.42 -0.18 -7.79
N ASN A 132 11.37 -0.98 -8.29
CA ASN A 132 12.38 -0.52 -9.24
C ASN A 132 11.76 0.00 -10.54
N MET A 133 10.70 -0.63 -11.03
CA MET A 133 10.00 -0.21 -12.25
C MET A 133 9.23 1.10 -12.04
N MET A 134 8.52 1.24 -10.94
CA MET A 134 7.57 2.35 -10.72
C MET A 134 8.22 3.57 -10.07
N VAL A 135 9.18 3.36 -9.16
CA VAL A 135 9.81 4.40 -8.33
C VAL A 135 11.28 4.57 -8.68
N GLY A 136 11.95 3.48 -9.10
CA GLY A 136 13.39 3.41 -9.27
C GLY A 136 14.06 2.67 -8.12
N ASN A 137 15.40 2.65 -8.12
CA ASN A 137 16.18 1.95 -7.11
C ASN A 137 16.00 2.60 -5.72
N VAL A 138 15.19 1.98 -4.88
CA VAL A 138 15.01 2.36 -3.47
C VAL A 138 15.88 1.49 -2.60
N THR A 139 16.80 2.09 -1.83
CA THR A 139 17.77 1.35 -1.01
C THR A 139 17.23 1.06 0.39
N PRO A 140 17.74 0.02 1.09
CA PRO A 140 17.41 -0.21 2.50
C PRO A 140 17.65 1.01 3.39
N ARG A 141 18.74 1.73 3.14
CA ARG A 141 19.06 2.98 3.83
C ARG A 141 17.96 4.02 3.67
N GLN A 142 17.45 4.19 2.44
CA GLN A 142 16.34 5.12 2.19
C GLN A 142 15.06 4.70 2.91
N VAL A 143 14.77 3.40 2.98
CA VAL A 143 13.60 2.88 3.71
C VAL A 143 13.72 3.18 5.21
N PHE A 144 14.88 2.95 5.83
CA PHE A 144 15.10 3.36 7.23
C PHE A 144 14.99 4.88 7.42
N GLY A 145 15.46 5.66 6.45
CA GLY A 145 15.32 7.13 6.46
C GLY A 145 13.86 7.58 6.41
N LEU A 146 13.03 6.92 5.59
CA LEU A 146 11.58 7.17 5.54
C LEU A 146 10.90 6.83 6.88
N LEU A 147 11.21 5.67 7.46
CA LEU A 147 10.68 5.29 8.77
C LEU A 147 11.11 6.26 9.87
N LEU A 148 12.36 6.71 9.86
CA LEU A 148 12.85 7.71 10.81
C LEU A 148 12.10 9.05 10.67
N SER A 149 11.93 9.54 9.44
CA SER A 149 11.17 10.75 9.15
C SER A 149 9.71 10.63 9.60
N PHE A 150 9.10 9.47 9.38
CA PHE A 150 7.71 9.25 9.74
C PHE A 150 7.52 9.08 11.26
N ALA A 151 8.41 8.37 11.95
CA ALA A 151 8.38 8.26 13.40
C ALA A 151 8.52 9.63 14.08
N ASP A 152 9.47 10.48 13.64
CA ASP A 152 9.65 11.84 14.16
C ASP A 152 8.39 12.70 13.91
N THR A 153 7.75 12.53 12.73
CA THR A 153 6.52 13.27 12.39
C THR A 153 5.35 12.86 13.28
N LEU A 154 5.12 11.56 13.46
CA LEU A 154 4.03 11.04 14.31
C LEU A 154 4.26 11.38 15.80
N GLU A 155 5.50 11.25 16.29
CA GLU A 155 5.84 11.60 17.66
C GLU A 155 5.50 13.06 17.97
N ARG A 156 5.86 13.98 17.05
CA ARG A 156 5.53 15.40 17.20
C ARG A 156 4.02 15.66 17.09
N LEU A 157 3.30 14.97 16.21
CA LEU A 157 1.84 15.05 16.15
C LEU A 157 1.17 14.62 17.44
N HIS A 158 1.61 13.48 18.02
CA HIS A 158 1.13 13.01 19.32
C HIS A 158 1.42 14.03 20.43
N GLY A 159 2.62 14.63 20.44
CA GLY A 159 2.99 15.71 21.36
C GLY A 159 2.11 16.96 21.25
N LEU A 160 1.50 17.20 20.09
CA LEU A 160 0.53 18.27 19.83
C LEU A 160 -0.93 17.86 20.14
N GLY A 161 -1.16 16.61 20.53
CA GLY A 161 -2.49 16.03 20.75
C GLY A 161 -3.22 15.67 19.47
N VAL A 162 -2.48 15.39 18.38
CA VAL A 162 -3.01 14.92 17.11
C VAL A 162 -2.77 13.42 16.98
N VAL A 163 -3.81 12.65 16.68
CA VAL A 163 -3.78 11.21 16.41
C VAL A 163 -4.15 10.99 14.95
N ALA A 164 -3.34 10.26 14.20
CA ALA A 164 -3.60 10.03 12.79
C ALA A 164 -4.81 9.11 12.54
N GLY A 165 -4.96 8.06 13.36
CA GLY A 165 -6.14 7.18 13.38
C GLY A 165 -6.29 6.28 12.15
N ASP A 166 -6.44 6.85 10.95
CA ASP A 166 -6.44 6.08 9.68
C ASP A 166 -5.08 6.14 8.98
N LEU A 167 -4.04 5.69 9.68
CA LEU A 167 -2.76 5.47 9.04
C LEU A 167 -2.87 4.34 8.01
N SER A 168 -2.64 4.70 6.76
CA SER A 168 -2.58 3.76 5.64
C SER A 168 -1.53 4.24 4.63
N PRO A 169 -1.00 3.36 3.79
CA PRO A 169 0.01 3.75 2.81
C PRO A 169 -0.48 4.76 1.77
N LYS A 170 -1.80 4.95 1.64
CA LYS A 170 -2.41 5.92 0.73
C LYS A 170 -2.46 7.34 1.30
N ASN A 171 -2.48 7.46 2.64
CA ASN A 171 -2.54 8.74 3.35
C ASN A 171 -1.15 9.27 3.70
N LEU A 172 -0.10 8.56 3.31
CA LEU A 172 1.30 8.88 3.57
C LEU A 172 2.09 8.90 2.26
N LEU A 173 2.72 10.03 1.97
CA LEU A 173 3.56 10.21 0.79
C LEU A 173 5.03 10.21 1.18
N PHE A 174 5.89 9.74 0.28
CA PHE A 174 7.34 9.74 0.46
C PHE A 174 8.05 10.66 -0.54
N SER A 175 9.20 11.16 -0.13
CA SER A 175 10.18 11.78 -1.03
C SER A 175 11.56 11.18 -0.77
N LEU A 176 12.22 10.79 -1.86
CA LEU A 176 13.62 10.33 -1.85
C LEU A 176 14.55 11.44 -2.37
N SER A 177 14.01 12.62 -2.61
CA SER A 177 14.75 13.81 -3.06
C SER A 177 15.55 14.40 -1.91
N GLY A 178 16.79 14.81 -2.20
CA GLY A 178 17.64 15.43 -1.20
C GLY A 178 18.44 14.43 -0.33
N PRO A 179 19.15 14.95 0.70
CA PRO A 179 20.11 14.16 1.48
C PRO A 179 19.45 13.21 2.49
N ARG A 180 18.18 13.42 2.80
CA ARG A 180 17.38 12.58 3.71
C ARG A 180 16.00 12.36 3.13
N PRO A 181 15.53 11.10 3.10
CA PRO A 181 14.15 10.80 2.78
C PRO A 181 13.18 11.52 3.73
N SER A 182 12.02 11.90 3.22
CA SER A 182 11.00 12.61 4.00
C SER A 182 9.59 12.11 3.69
N CYS A 183 8.66 12.39 4.61
CA CYS A 183 7.26 12.00 4.53
C CYS A 183 6.35 13.23 4.54
N PHE A 184 5.17 13.10 3.90
CA PHE A 184 4.13 14.11 3.90
C PHE A 184 2.77 13.44 4.08
N LEU A 185 1.99 13.93 5.03
CA LEU A 185 0.67 13.38 5.36
C LEU A 185 -0.43 14.10 4.56
N ILE A 186 -1.35 13.32 4.00
CA ILE A 186 -2.55 13.83 3.33
C ILE A 186 -3.82 13.34 4.04
N ASP A 187 -4.97 13.84 3.64
CA ASP A 187 -6.28 13.54 4.27
C ASP A 187 -6.30 13.81 5.79
N CYS A 188 -5.66 14.91 6.21
CA CYS A 188 -5.52 15.26 7.61
C CYS A 188 -6.85 15.56 8.33
N ASP A 189 -7.95 15.82 7.61
CA ASP A 189 -9.30 15.94 8.17
C ASP A 189 -9.85 14.60 8.70
N ALA A 190 -9.19 13.47 8.38
CA ALA A 190 -9.46 12.18 9.02
C ALA A 190 -8.73 11.99 10.36
N MET A 191 -7.83 12.91 10.74
CA MET A 191 -7.08 12.86 11.99
C MET A 191 -7.90 13.42 13.15
N GLY A 192 -7.63 12.93 14.36
CA GLY A 192 -8.18 13.45 15.60
C GLY A 192 -7.31 14.55 16.20
N LEU A 193 -7.94 15.62 16.65
CA LEU A 193 -7.28 16.69 17.40
C LEU A 193 -7.84 16.73 18.83
N ARG A 194 -7.01 16.36 19.82
CA ARG A 194 -7.39 16.36 21.25
C ARG A 194 -8.66 15.58 21.55
N GLY A 195 -8.86 14.44 20.84
CA GLY A 195 -10.02 13.57 20.99
C GLY A 195 -11.25 13.96 20.15
N ASP A 196 -11.17 15.03 19.36
CA ASP A 196 -12.22 15.45 18.44
C ASP A 196 -11.89 15.03 16.99
N TRP A 197 -12.90 14.52 16.30
CA TRP A 197 -12.81 14.00 14.93
C TRP A 197 -13.81 14.68 14.01
N VAL A 198 -13.39 15.06 12.82
CA VAL A 198 -14.27 15.69 11.80
C VAL A 198 -15.25 14.67 11.23
N LEU A 199 -14.76 13.48 10.97
CA LEU A 199 -15.54 12.32 10.52
C LEU A 199 -15.27 11.15 11.45
N LYS A 200 -16.21 10.21 11.53
CA LYS A 200 -15.95 8.97 12.26
C LYS A 200 -14.80 8.24 11.59
N PRO A 201 -13.76 7.85 12.35
CA PRO A 201 -12.63 7.11 11.78
C PRO A 201 -13.08 5.83 11.11
N VAL A 202 -12.59 5.60 9.89
CA VAL A 202 -12.75 4.39 9.12
C VAL A 202 -11.37 3.76 8.97
N GLN A 203 -11.27 2.46 9.21
CA GLN A 203 -10.00 1.77 9.05
C GLN A 203 -9.86 1.19 7.65
N THR A 204 -8.74 1.48 7.00
CA THR A 204 -8.41 0.94 5.68
C THR A 204 -8.27 -0.60 5.74
N PRO A 205 -8.91 -1.36 4.83
CA PRO A 205 -8.76 -2.82 4.77
C PRO A 205 -7.29 -3.27 4.75
N GLY A 206 -6.96 -4.29 5.54
CA GLY A 206 -5.59 -4.77 5.73
C GLY A 206 -4.73 -3.90 6.67
N TRP A 207 -5.26 -2.77 7.16
CA TRP A 207 -4.60 -1.85 8.12
C TRP A 207 -5.40 -1.68 9.41
N GLN A 208 -6.30 -2.63 9.66
CA GLN A 208 -7.11 -2.62 10.88
C GLN A 208 -6.25 -2.93 12.12
N LEU A 209 -6.67 -2.33 13.22
CA LEU A 209 -6.18 -2.69 14.55
C LEU A 209 -6.72 -4.07 14.96
N PRO A 210 -6.14 -4.70 15.99
CA PRO A 210 -6.73 -5.88 16.59
C PRO A 210 -8.20 -5.67 16.97
N ASP A 211 -9.01 -6.74 16.91
CA ASP A 211 -10.43 -6.70 17.18
C ASP A 211 -10.76 -6.04 18.53
N GLY A 212 -11.73 -5.15 18.52
CA GLY A 212 -12.22 -4.43 19.69
C GLY A 212 -11.40 -3.20 20.09
N GLU A 213 -10.33 -2.88 19.35
CA GLU A 213 -9.51 -1.69 19.61
C GLU A 213 -10.01 -0.47 18.83
N ALA A 214 -10.13 0.65 19.53
CA ALA A 214 -10.51 1.92 18.92
C ALA A 214 -9.33 2.55 18.15
N PRO A 215 -9.54 3.07 16.92
CA PRO A 215 -8.47 3.67 16.12
C PRO A 215 -8.03 5.07 16.61
N GLU A 216 -8.77 5.66 17.54
CA GLU A 216 -8.58 7.04 17.98
C GLU A 216 -7.52 7.18 19.07
N THR A 217 -6.48 6.35 19.07
CA THR A 217 -5.45 6.33 20.10
C THR A 217 -4.03 6.43 19.53
N PRO A 218 -3.07 7.07 20.26
CA PRO A 218 -1.66 7.03 19.88
C PRO A 218 -1.10 5.61 19.77
N GLU A 219 -1.57 4.69 20.63
CA GLU A 219 -1.18 3.28 20.62
C GLU A 219 -1.66 2.58 19.34
N GLY A 220 -2.81 2.98 18.78
CA GLY A 220 -3.29 2.53 17.47
C GLY A 220 -2.36 2.98 16.34
N ASP A 221 -1.90 4.23 16.37
CA ASP A 221 -0.89 4.73 15.42
C ASP A 221 0.43 3.98 15.56
N CYS A 222 0.88 3.67 16.80
CA CYS A 222 2.09 2.86 17.05
C CYS A 222 1.99 1.46 16.41
N TYR A 223 0.83 0.81 16.51
CA TYR A 223 0.60 -0.47 15.85
C TYR A 223 0.70 -0.36 14.32
N LYS A 224 0.03 0.63 13.72
CA LYS A 224 0.05 0.82 12.28
C LYS A 224 1.43 1.24 11.76
N PHE A 225 2.19 2.00 12.55
CA PHE A 225 3.58 2.30 12.25
C PHE A 225 4.46 1.04 12.25
N ALA A 226 4.32 0.17 13.25
CA ALA A 226 5.05 -1.11 13.30
C ALA A 226 4.67 -2.01 12.10
N LEU A 227 3.39 -2.04 11.73
CA LEU A 227 2.90 -2.78 10.58
C LEU A 227 3.52 -2.26 9.27
N LEU A 228 3.62 -0.93 9.11
CA LEU A 228 4.29 -0.31 7.97
C LEU A 228 5.77 -0.69 7.93
N ALA A 229 6.47 -0.62 9.07
CA ALA A 229 7.89 -0.97 9.17
C ALA A 229 8.15 -2.42 8.72
N VAL A 230 7.32 -3.38 9.19
CA VAL A 230 7.43 -4.79 8.77
C VAL A 230 7.20 -4.94 7.27
N ARG A 231 6.12 -4.38 6.74
CA ARG A 231 5.70 -4.54 5.34
C ARG A 231 6.67 -3.92 4.33
N LEU A 232 7.31 -2.81 4.67
CA LEU A 232 8.35 -2.20 3.83
C LEU A 232 9.54 -3.12 3.59
N PHE A 233 9.91 -3.95 4.57
CA PHE A 233 11.01 -4.91 4.43
C PHE A 233 10.57 -6.29 3.94
N LEU A 234 9.29 -6.61 4.03
CA LEU A 234 8.68 -7.78 3.40
C LEU A 234 8.43 -7.56 1.91
N HIS A 235 8.34 -6.29 1.46
CA HIS A 235 7.92 -5.94 0.11
C HIS A 235 6.54 -6.49 -0.26
N GLU A 236 5.60 -6.47 0.70
CA GLU A 236 4.22 -6.95 0.52
C GLU A 236 3.21 -6.13 1.35
N GLN A 237 1.93 -6.22 0.97
CA GLN A 237 0.88 -5.38 1.57
C GLN A 237 0.22 -5.99 2.81
N HIS A 238 0.40 -7.28 3.09
CA HIS A 238 -0.42 -7.99 4.08
C HIS A 238 0.34 -8.69 5.20
N GLY A 239 1.66 -8.84 5.08
CA GLY A 239 2.50 -9.56 6.05
C GLY A 239 2.62 -8.87 7.42
N LYS A 240 2.94 -9.68 8.43
CA LYS A 240 3.22 -9.25 9.81
C LYS A 240 4.50 -9.88 10.37
N ASP A 241 5.24 -10.65 9.56
CA ASP A 241 6.48 -11.31 9.98
C ASP A 241 7.67 -10.35 9.89
N ALA A 242 8.28 -10.04 11.02
CA ALA A 242 9.45 -9.15 11.09
C ALA A 242 10.77 -9.81 10.70
N ALA A 243 10.79 -11.06 10.22
CA ALA A 243 12.01 -11.79 9.90
C ALA A 243 12.85 -11.08 8.82
N ALA A 244 12.23 -10.46 7.82
CA ALA A 244 12.93 -9.70 6.79
C ALA A 244 13.59 -8.45 7.37
N LEU A 245 12.87 -7.69 8.19
CA LEU A 245 13.38 -6.53 8.92
C LEU A 245 14.50 -6.94 9.89
N ARG A 246 14.37 -8.08 10.59
CA ARG A 246 15.37 -8.62 11.51
C ARG A 246 16.71 -8.95 10.81
N ARG A 247 16.68 -9.37 9.57
CA ARG A 247 17.90 -9.58 8.77
C ARG A 247 18.63 -8.28 8.44
N MET A 248 17.92 -7.15 8.48
CA MET A 248 18.49 -5.83 8.22
C MET A 248 18.93 -5.14 9.53
N ASP A 249 18.07 -5.13 10.54
CA ASP A 249 18.36 -4.56 11.87
C ASP A 249 17.52 -5.26 12.95
N GLY A 250 18.21 -5.93 13.88
CA GLY A 250 17.55 -6.68 14.96
C GLY A 250 16.84 -5.79 15.97
N ALA A 251 17.39 -4.61 16.28
CA ALA A 251 16.80 -3.71 17.28
C ALA A 251 15.50 -3.07 16.75
N VAL A 252 15.47 -2.68 15.49
CA VAL A 252 14.24 -2.16 14.84
C VAL A 252 13.20 -3.27 14.72
N ALA A 253 13.62 -4.51 14.42
CA ALA A 253 12.69 -5.66 14.35
C ALA A 253 12.07 -5.99 15.72
N ASP A 254 12.85 -5.93 16.82
CA ASP A 254 12.33 -6.13 18.18
C ASP A 254 11.27 -5.08 18.55
N LEU A 255 11.45 -3.83 18.11
CA LEU A 255 10.45 -2.78 18.28
C LEU A 255 9.19 -3.06 17.43
N ALA A 256 9.37 -3.53 16.20
CA ALA A 256 8.27 -3.85 15.31
C ALA A 256 7.40 -5.01 15.85
N GLU A 257 8.02 -6.08 16.33
CA GLU A 257 7.31 -7.21 16.97
C GLU A 257 6.52 -6.77 18.19
N ARG A 258 7.12 -5.94 19.07
CA ARG A 258 6.41 -5.37 20.22
C ARG A 258 5.31 -4.41 19.79
N GLY A 259 5.54 -3.62 18.74
CA GLY A 259 4.55 -2.70 18.16
C GLY A 259 3.31 -3.40 17.61
N LEU A 260 3.44 -4.66 17.18
CA LEU A 260 2.33 -5.52 16.73
C LEU A 260 1.62 -6.26 17.88
N SER A 261 1.94 -5.96 19.16
CA SER A 261 1.24 -6.53 20.30
C SER A 261 -0.27 -6.26 20.24
N ARG A 262 -1.06 -7.25 20.65
CA ARG A 262 -2.51 -7.08 20.87
C ARG A 262 -2.84 -6.23 22.09
N THR A 263 -1.88 -6.06 23.00
CA THR A 263 -2.01 -5.22 24.21
C THR A 263 -1.46 -3.83 23.88
N PRO A 264 -2.27 -2.77 23.79
CA PRO A 264 -1.82 -1.44 23.40
C PRO A 264 -0.68 -0.88 24.28
N THR A 265 -0.73 -1.15 25.60
CA THR A 265 0.30 -0.68 26.56
C THR A 265 1.68 -1.34 26.40
N ASP A 266 1.78 -2.45 25.66
CA ASP A 266 3.06 -3.12 25.41
C ASP A 266 3.80 -2.55 24.20
N ARG A 267 3.11 -1.72 23.41
CA ARG A 267 3.65 -1.13 22.18
C ARG A 267 4.67 -0.04 22.52
N PRO A 268 5.84 -0.04 21.89
CA PRO A 268 6.82 1.04 22.05
C PRO A 268 6.22 2.37 21.62
N ALA A 269 6.50 3.42 22.38
CA ALA A 269 6.22 4.78 21.95
C ALA A 269 7.07 5.14 20.71
N LEU A 270 6.62 6.08 19.88
CA LEU A 270 7.36 6.48 18.67
C LEU A 270 8.74 7.06 18.99
N SER A 271 8.89 7.71 20.14
CA SER A 271 10.19 8.17 20.65
C SER A 271 11.23 7.04 20.84
N ASP A 272 10.76 5.83 21.18
CA ASP A 272 11.65 4.66 21.36
C ASP A 272 12.26 4.17 20.04
N TRP A 273 11.64 4.51 18.91
CA TRP A 273 12.10 4.12 17.57
C TRP A 273 13.16 5.05 17.00
N LEU A 274 13.23 6.32 17.44
CA LEU A 274 14.04 7.34 16.80
C LEU A 274 15.53 6.99 16.77
N ASP A 275 16.10 6.60 17.92
CA ASP A 275 17.52 6.26 17.99
C ASP A 275 17.88 4.93 17.32
N PRO A 276 17.10 3.83 17.44
CA PRO A 276 17.31 2.63 16.65
C PRO A 276 17.23 2.88 15.13
N LEU A 277 16.21 3.61 14.67
CA LEU A 277 16.06 3.94 13.25
C LEU A 277 17.20 4.83 12.72
N ARG A 278 17.69 5.77 13.54
CA ARG A 278 18.84 6.60 13.15
C ARG A 278 20.09 5.74 12.98
N ARG A 279 20.37 4.83 13.90
CA ARG A 279 21.51 3.90 13.77
C ARG A 279 21.36 2.99 12.57
N ALA A 280 20.16 2.45 12.35
CA ALA A 280 19.86 1.61 11.19
C ALA A 280 20.04 2.40 9.87
N PHE A 281 19.54 3.64 9.79
CA PHE A 281 19.76 4.53 8.65
C PHE A 281 21.25 4.76 8.36
N ASP A 282 22.04 5.03 9.40
CA ASP A 282 23.48 5.32 9.24
C ASP A 282 24.29 4.09 8.82
N SER A 283 23.87 2.88 9.23
CA SER A 283 24.59 1.61 8.98
C SER A 283 24.03 0.76 7.84
N ALA A 284 22.82 1.05 7.35
CA ALA A 284 22.17 0.23 6.33
C ALA A 284 22.92 0.23 5.00
N PRO A 285 22.93 -0.90 4.27
CA PRO A 285 23.56 -1.00 2.96
C PRO A 285 22.78 -0.19 1.90
N GLU A 286 23.49 0.21 0.84
CA GLU A 286 22.92 0.89 -0.32
C GLU A 286 22.29 -0.08 -1.34
N THR A 287 22.33 -1.37 -1.08
CA THR A 287 21.74 -2.42 -1.94
C THR A 287 21.03 -3.47 -1.11
N TRP A 288 19.92 -3.97 -1.60
CA TRP A 288 19.21 -5.07 -0.97
C TRP A 288 20.04 -6.35 -1.03
N PRO A 289 20.05 -7.18 0.05
CA PRO A 289 20.68 -8.50 0.03
C PRO A 289 20.09 -9.40 -1.08
N ALA A 290 20.90 -10.27 -1.67
CA ALA A 290 20.46 -11.17 -2.74
C ALA A 290 19.22 -12.01 -2.38
N ALA A 291 19.09 -12.42 -1.11
CA ALA A 291 17.90 -13.13 -0.61
C ALA A 291 16.60 -12.31 -0.63
N ALA A 292 16.71 -10.97 -0.56
CA ALA A 292 15.54 -10.09 -0.68
C ALA A 292 15.18 -9.82 -2.15
N GLN A 293 16.13 -10.02 -3.06
CA GLN A 293 15.93 -9.87 -4.51
C GLN A 293 15.32 -11.13 -5.15
N ALA A 294 15.42 -12.29 -4.47
CA ALA A 294 15.04 -13.61 -5.01
C ALA A 294 13.56 -13.99 -4.78
N GLY A 295 12.69 -13.10 -4.32
CA GLY A 295 11.31 -13.45 -4.00
C GLY A 295 11.17 -14.56 -2.92
N PRO A 296 9.99 -14.87 -2.40
CA PRO A 296 9.81 -15.95 -1.45
C PRO A 296 10.12 -17.30 -2.12
N GLN A 297 11.28 -17.89 -1.77
CA GLN A 297 11.57 -19.27 -2.15
C GLN A 297 10.62 -20.19 -1.39
N THR A 298 9.75 -20.88 -2.11
CA THR A 298 9.01 -22.04 -1.57
C THR A 298 10.04 -22.99 -0.98
N ALA A 299 9.94 -23.23 0.33
CA ALA A 299 10.77 -24.20 1.02
C ALA A 299 10.47 -25.59 0.42
N THR A 300 11.31 -26.04 -0.50
CA THR A 300 11.37 -27.45 -0.90
C THR A 300 11.74 -28.24 0.34
N GLY A 301 10.79 -29.01 0.84
CA GLY A 301 11.00 -29.92 1.97
C GLY A 301 12.16 -30.88 1.71
N PRO A 302 12.82 -31.38 2.77
CA PRO A 302 13.96 -32.27 2.61
C PRO A 302 13.54 -33.54 1.91
N THR A 303 14.11 -33.79 0.74
CA THR A 303 13.97 -35.06 0.01
C THR A 303 14.52 -36.18 0.90
N ALA A 304 13.63 -37.06 1.35
CA ALA A 304 14.00 -38.28 2.07
C ALA A 304 14.85 -39.16 1.16
N GLY A 305 16.13 -39.27 1.49
CA GLY A 305 17.05 -40.17 0.80
C GLY A 305 16.63 -41.63 1.01
N ALA A 306 16.50 -42.36 -0.09
CA ALA A 306 16.31 -43.80 -0.11
C ALA A 306 17.52 -44.53 0.48
N PRO A 307 17.34 -45.69 1.19
CA PRO A 307 18.43 -46.42 1.77
C PRO A 307 19.07 -47.37 0.74
N THR A 308 20.37 -47.23 0.51
CA THR A 308 21.18 -48.27 -0.15
C THR A 308 21.91 -49.11 0.88
N ALA A 309 21.67 -50.43 0.80
CA ALA A 309 22.27 -51.50 1.62
C ALA A 309 23.79 -51.66 1.35
N GLY A 310 24.52 -52.03 2.46
CA GLY A 310 25.96 -52.33 2.43
C GLY A 310 26.32 -53.66 1.69
N PRO A 311 27.47 -54.32 1.90
CA PRO A 311 28.22 -54.48 3.14
C PRO A 311 29.80 -54.53 2.96
N GLY A 312 30.53 -54.53 4.09
CA GLY A 312 31.78 -55.31 4.21
C GLY A 312 33.05 -54.55 4.61
N LEU A 313 33.41 -54.55 5.86
CA LEU A 313 34.48 -55.28 6.58
C LEU A 313 35.95 -54.79 6.49
N PHE A 314 36.57 -54.64 7.69
CA PHE A 314 37.96 -54.65 8.13
C PHE A 314 38.82 -53.40 7.79
N GLY A 315 39.63 -52.81 8.65
CA GLY A 315 40.12 -53.11 9.96
C GLY A 315 41.30 -52.19 10.34
N THR A 316 41.52 -52.00 11.64
CA THR A 316 42.77 -51.68 12.38
C THR A 316 43.42 -50.29 12.20
N ALA A 317 43.33 -49.42 13.19
CA ALA A 317 44.14 -49.20 14.40
C ALA A 317 45.47 -48.46 14.22
N THR A 318 45.73 -47.58 15.21
CA THR A 318 46.98 -46.97 15.69
C THR A 318 47.43 -45.70 14.93
N GLY A 319 47.78 -44.61 15.54
CA GLY A 319 48.19 -44.22 16.83
C GLY A 319 48.78 -42.81 16.79
N SER A 320 48.53 -42.06 17.82
CA SER A 320 49.42 -41.19 18.58
C SER A 320 50.38 -40.23 17.82
N THR A 321 50.34 -38.94 18.00
CA THR A 321 51.15 -38.13 18.95
C THR A 321 51.09 -36.63 18.61
N ARG A 322 50.87 -35.84 19.57
CA ARG A 322 51.27 -34.41 19.69
C ARG A 322 52.79 -34.36 19.96
N PRO A 323 53.60 -33.29 19.78
CA PRO A 323 53.37 -31.97 20.35
C PRO A 323 54.00 -30.78 19.58
N GLY A 324 53.59 -29.58 19.96
CA GLY A 324 54.48 -28.54 20.47
C GLY A 324 55.00 -27.44 19.55
N GLY A 325 54.68 -26.20 19.89
CA GLY A 325 55.68 -25.20 20.18
C GLY A 325 55.92 -24.05 19.21
N SER A 326 55.66 -22.86 19.70
CA SER A 326 56.51 -21.65 19.72
C SER A 326 56.19 -20.48 18.80
N ARG A 327 55.81 -19.40 19.44
CA ARG A 327 56.05 -18.00 19.01
C ARG A 327 57.54 -17.65 19.11
N PRO A 328 58.05 -16.61 18.38
CA PRO A 328 58.17 -15.27 18.93
C PRO A 328 58.04 -14.09 17.93
N ALA A 329 57.54 -13.00 18.44
CA ALA A 329 58.03 -11.62 18.59
C ALA A 329 58.60 -10.82 17.42
N GLY A 330 58.12 -9.57 17.28
CA GLY A 330 58.47 -8.55 16.31
C GLY A 330 59.85 -7.90 16.45
N PRO A 331 60.12 -6.83 15.71
CA PRO A 331 60.14 -5.50 16.31
C PRO A 331 59.79 -4.29 15.41
N ARG A 332 59.44 -3.22 16.09
CA ARG A 332 59.47 -1.77 15.99
C ARG A 332 60.29 -1.05 14.88
N GLY A 333 59.76 0.11 14.55
CA GLY A 333 60.46 1.36 14.17
C GLY A 333 60.01 1.90 12.82
N THR A 334 59.82 3.17 12.49
CA THR A 334 60.01 4.48 13.11
C THR A 334 59.31 5.52 12.24
N THR A 335 58.82 6.56 12.86
CA THR A 335 58.32 7.86 12.38
C THR A 335 59.23 8.52 11.32
N VAL A 336 58.60 9.30 10.39
CA VAL A 336 58.99 10.70 10.06
C VAL A 336 57.83 11.40 9.33
N GLY A 337 57.57 12.64 9.76
CA GLY A 337 56.56 13.57 9.30
C GLY A 337 56.96 14.38 8.05
N GLY A 338 56.00 15.10 7.54
CA GLY A 338 56.17 16.07 6.47
C GLY A 338 54.94 16.92 6.27
N GLN A 339 55.08 18.18 6.57
CA GLN A 339 54.05 19.24 6.61
C GLN A 339 53.61 19.69 5.23
N VAL A 340 52.38 20.25 5.25
CA VAL A 340 51.65 21.06 4.23
C VAL A 340 52.43 22.30 3.75
N PRO A 341 52.11 22.88 2.56
CA PRO A 341 51.60 24.24 2.64
C PRO A 341 50.32 24.54 1.83
N LEU A 342 49.49 25.36 2.45
CA LEU A 342 48.44 26.16 1.83
C LEU A 342 48.98 27.02 0.66
N GLN A 343 48.18 27.20 -0.39
CA GLN A 343 48.24 28.40 -1.23
C GLN A 343 46.85 28.92 -1.56
N THR A 344 46.76 30.21 -1.50
CA THR A 344 45.65 31.14 -1.54
C THR A 344 45.25 31.53 -2.96
N SER A 345 43.92 31.66 -3.14
CA SER A 345 43.15 32.69 -3.90
C SER A 345 43.68 33.38 -5.14
N GLY A 346 42.85 33.38 -6.20
CA GLY A 346 42.85 34.40 -7.27
C GLY A 346 41.55 34.35 -8.08
N PRO A 347 41.00 35.46 -8.56
CA PRO A 347 39.60 35.64 -8.94
C PRO A 347 39.31 35.28 -10.41
N PHE A 348 38.06 34.88 -10.68
CA PHE A 348 37.53 34.60 -12.01
C PHE A 348 37.15 35.86 -12.78
N PRO A 349 37.34 35.93 -14.12
CA PRO A 349 36.74 36.95 -14.97
C PRO A 349 35.42 36.44 -15.56
N SER A 350 34.41 37.31 -15.48
CA SER A 350 33.10 37.21 -16.11
C SER A 350 33.19 37.53 -17.62
N GLY A 351 32.65 36.63 -18.46
CA GLY A 351 32.40 36.88 -19.88
C GLY A 351 31.16 36.12 -20.34
N PRO A 352 30.31 36.70 -21.21
CA PRO A 352 29.00 36.17 -21.53
C PRO A 352 29.07 35.05 -22.58
N PHE A 353 28.46 33.89 -22.27
CA PHE A 353 28.29 32.81 -23.23
C PHE A 353 26.93 32.93 -23.93
N ASN A 354 26.96 33.05 -25.25
CA ASN A 354 25.81 32.86 -26.15
C ASN A 354 25.71 31.37 -26.52
N PRO A 355 24.53 30.76 -26.46
CA PRO A 355 24.35 29.39 -26.97
C PRO A 355 24.06 29.39 -28.48
N PRO A 356 24.53 28.39 -29.24
CA PRO A 356 24.23 28.27 -30.66
C PRO A 356 22.80 27.76 -30.89
N ARG A 357 22.12 28.36 -31.87
CA ARG A 357 20.82 27.93 -32.41
C ARG A 357 20.94 26.58 -33.11
N SER A 358 20.19 25.57 -32.65
CA SER A 358 19.94 24.32 -33.37
C SER A 358 18.60 24.39 -34.11
N THR A 359 18.65 24.07 -35.39
CA THR A 359 17.51 23.90 -36.32
C THR A 359 16.68 22.68 -35.95
N PRO A 360 15.36 22.70 -36.15
CA PRO A 360 14.51 21.57 -35.81
C PRO A 360 14.59 20.47 -36.88
N GLN A 361 15.03 19.27 -36.46
CA GLN A 361 14.96 18.06 -37.26
C GLN A 361 13.63 17.35 -36.94
N ARG A 362 12.88 17.13 -38.02
CA ARG A 362 11.55 16.51 -38.03
C ARG A 362 11.67 15.02 -37.66
N ALA A 363 11.08 14.60 -36.53
CA ALA A 363 10.96 13.20 -36.14
C ALA A 363 9.74 12.52 -36.81
N PRO A 364 9.81 11.23 -37.14
CA PRO A 364 8.68 10.53 -37.72
C PRO A 364 7.62 10.15 -36.67
N SER A 365 6.37 10.26 -37.07
CA SER A 365 5.19 9.90 -36.30
C SER A 365 5.13 8.40 -36.04
N SER A 366 5.25 7.96 -34.79
CA SER A 366 4.92 6.60 -34.36
C SER A 366 3.68 6.59 -33.47
N GLY A 367 2.84 5.58 -33.70
CA GLY A 367 1.43 5.51 -33.39
C GLY A 367 1.01 5.64 -31.92
N ARG A 368 -0.16 6.24 -31.80
CA ARG A 368 -0.92 6.50 -30.57
C ARG A 368 -1.67 5.28 -29.98
N ALA A 369 -1.45 4.06 -30.47
CA ALA A 369 -2.23 2.89 -30.07
C ALA A 369 -1.71 2.15 -28.82
N GLY A 370 -0.40 2.21 -28.51
CA GLY A 370 0.18 1.47 -27.37
C GLY A 370 -0.05 2.12 -26.00
N ALA A 371 -0.29 3.42 -25.95
CA ALA A 371 -0.47 4.15 -24.69
C ALA A 371 -1.84 3.92 -24.04
N VAL A 372 -2.87 3.59 -24.82
CA VAL A 372 -4.26 3.44 -24.32
C VAL A 372 -4.45 2.13 -23.57
N ALA A 373 -3.81 1.04 -24.03
CA ALA A 373 -3.95 -0.28 -23.42
C ALA A 373 -3.29 -0.40 -22.02
N PHE A 374 -2.12 0.21 -21.84
CA PHE A 374 -1.45 0.29 -20.55
C PHE A 374 -2.28 1.05 -19.50
N TRP A 375 -3.00 2.08 -19.95
CA TRP A 375 -3.90 2.88 -19.11
C TRP A 375 -5.14 2.13 -18.67
N ILE A 376 -5.64 1.20 -19.47
CA ILE A 376 -6.81 0.41 -19.12
C ILE A 376 -6.49 -0.52 -17.95
N VAL A 377 -5.30 -1.12 -17.90
CA VAL A 377 -4.88 -2.01 -16.79
C VAL A 377 -4.60 -1.21 -15.51
N LEU A 378 -3.90 -0.09 -15.61
CA LEU A 378 -3.72 0.80 -14.46
C LEU A 378 -5.02 1.49 -14.05
N ALA A 379 -5.90 1.81 -15.03
CA ALA A 379 -7.24 2.29 -14.74
C ALA A 379 -8.12 1.21 -14.11
N ILE A 380 -7.97 -0.07 -14.49
CA ILE A 380 -8.71 -1.19 -13.87
C ILE A 380 -8.14 -1.47 -12.48
N ILE A 381 -6.83 -1.48 -12.30
CA ILE A 381 -6.22 -1.57 -10.96
C ILE A 381 -6.58 -0.32 -10.12
N ALA A 382 -6.56 0.87 -10.69
CA ALA A 382 -7.01 2.10 -10.04
C ALA A 382 -8.54 2.18 -9.91
N LEU A 383 -9.33 1.59 -10.84
CA LEU A 383 -10.79 1.50 -10.76
C LEU A 383 -11.22 0.41 -9.76
N ILE A 384 -10.47 -0.69 -9.68
CA ILE A 384 -10.60 -1.69 -8.62
C ILE A 384 -10.36 -1.06 -7.24
N VAL A 385 -9.37 -0.18 -7.15
CA VAL A 385 -9.07 0.60 -5.93
C VAL A 385 -10.07 1.76 -5.73
N TRP A 386 -10.56 2.39 -6.82
CA TRP A 386 -11.47 3.53 -6.77
C TRP A 386 -12.93 3.15 -6.45
N GLN A 387 -13.43 2.00 -6.96
CA GLN A 387 -14.80 1.54 -6.69
C GLN A 387 -15.01 0.99 -5.27
N ILE A 388 -13.95 0.63 -4.53
CA ILE A 388 -14.05 0.27 -3.11
C ILE A 388 -14.60 1.45 -2.26
N ALA A 389 -14.43 2.69 -2.74
CA ALA A 389 -14.81 3.90 -2.01
C ALA A 389 -16.25 4.40 -2.29
N THR A 390 -16.98 3.84 -3.25
CA THR A 390 -18.22 4.49 -3.74
C THR A 390 -19.54 3.76 -3.46
N HIS A 391 -19.51 2.56 -2.86
CA HIS A 391 -20.77 1.85 -2.57
C HIS A 391 -20.82 1.34 -1.13
N SER A 392 -21.05 2.26 -0.20
CA SER A 392 -21.59 1.96 1.13
C SER A 392 -22.68 2.97 1.42
N GLY A 393 -23.92 2.57 1.24
CA GLY A 393 -25.04 3.32 1.81
C GLY A 393 -26.24 3.45 0.90
N SER A 394 -27.23 2.61 1.10
CA SER A 394 -28.58 3.07 1.36
C SER A 394 -29.42 1.90 1.92
N GLY A 395 -29.60 1.92 3.22
CA GLY A 395 -30.68 1.21 3.87
C GLY A 395 -31.95 2.03 3.75
N SER A 396 -33.04 1.43 3.36
CA SER A 396 -34.37 1.98 3.54
C SER A 396 -35.24 0.98 4.29
N SER A 397 -35.75 1.50 5.36
CA SER A 397 -36.69 0.94 6.30
C SER A 397 -38.06 0.60 5.69
N GLY A 398 -38.68 -0.41 6.27
CA GLY A 398 -40.13 -0.33 6.48
C GLY A 398 -40.88 -1.61 6.16
N GLY A 399 -41.53 -2.15 7.17
CA GLY A 399 -42.70 -2.98 6.98
C GLY A 399 -42.81 -4.17 7.94
N SER A 400 -43.26 -3.90 9.15
CA SER A 400 -43.82 -4.91 10.04
C SER A 400 -45.05 -5.57 9.41
N SER A 401 -45.07 -6.88 9.41
CA SER A 401 -46.32 -7.63 9.51
C SER A 401 -46.10 -8.88 10.33
N ASP A 402 -46.72 -8.88 11.49
CA ASP A 402 -46.95 -10.02 12.35
C ASP A 402 -47.57 -11.19 11.57
N SER A 403 -46.98 -12.35 11.66
CA SER A 403 -47.71 -13.60 11.60
C SER A 403 -47.00 -14.63 12.47
N THR A 404 -47.65 -14.91 13.61
CA THR A 404 -47.39 -16.05 14.48
C THR A 404 -47.49 -17.36 13.66
N GLY A 405 -46.36 -17.94 13.33
CA GLY A 405 -46.26 -19.30 12.80
C GLY A 405 -45.13 -20.01 13.54
N GLN A 406 -45.52 -21.11 14.15
CA GLN A 406 -44.70 -22.03 14.94
C GLN A 406 -43.45 -22.47 14.13
N PRO A 407 -42.23 -22.43 14.67
CA PRO A 407 -41.04 -22.77 13.89
C PRO A 407 -41.02 -24.28 13.61
N GLY A 408 -41.10 -24.63 12.35
CA GLY A 408 -40.76 -25.95 11.85
C GLY A 408 -39.25 -26.16 11.97
N ILE A 409 -38.86 -27.12 12.80
CA ILE A 409 -37.47 -27.44 13.15
C ILE A 409 -36.65 -28.00 11.93
N GLY A 410 -37.24 -28.09 10.74
CA GLY A 410 -36.60 -28.69 9.55
C GLY A 410 -35.97 -27.74 8.54
N SER A 411 -36.28 -26.43 8.54
CA SER A 411 -35.81 -25.50 7.48
C SER A 411 -34.57 -24.69 7.85
N THR A 412 -34.26 -24.55 9.13
CA THR A 412 -33.05 -23.82 9.57
C THR A 412 -31.79 -24.67 9.49
N ASP A 413 -31.89 -25.99 9.74
CA ASP A 413 -30.74 -26.88 9.67
C ASP A 413 -30.27 -27.09 8.23
N THR A 414 -31.18 -27.24 7.27
CA THR A 414 -30.82 -27.36 5.83
C THR A 414 -30.18 -26.11 5.28
N ARG A 415 -30.65 -24.92 5.66
CA ARG A 415 -30.05 -23.65 5.23
C ARG A 415 -28.64 -23.44 5.83
N ALA A 416 -28.44 -23.79 7.10
CA ALA A 416 -27.13 -23.76 7.76
C ALA A 416 -26.14 -24.77 7.15
N GLU A 417 -26.64 -25.98 6.80
CA GLU A 417 -25.83 -27.00 6.12
C GLU A 417 -25.40 -26.52 4.73
N GLN A 418 -26.30 -25.92 3.94
CA GLN A 418 -25.97 -25.34 2.62
C GLN A 418 -24.96 -24.19 2.73
N ALA A 419 -25.14 -23.30 3.71
CA ALA A 419 -24.18 -22.22 3.96
C ALA A 419 -22.79 -22.77 4.36
N THR A 420 -22.73 -23.81 5.18
CA THR A 420 -21.49 -24.47 5.60
C THR A 420 -20.80 -25.17 4.42
N ALA A 421 -21.57 -25.83 3.55
CA ALA A 421 -21.03 -26.49 2.36
C ALA A 421 -20.42 -25.47 1.41
N LEU A 422 -21.11 -24.35 1.16
CA LEU A 422 -20.60 -23.27 0.33
C LEU A 422 -19.36 -22.62 0.96
N HIS A 423 -19.36 -22.36 2.26
CA HIS A 423 -18.18 -21.84 2.97
C HIS A 423 -16.96 -22.77 2.83
N THR A 424 -17.17 -24.09 2.92
CA THR A 424 -16.09 -25.06 2.74
C THR A 424 -15.51 -25.01 1.32
N LEU A 425 -16.34 -24.77 0.32
CA LEU A 425 -15.89 -24.60 -1.06
C LEU A 425 -15.12 -23.30 -1.26
N LEU A 426 -15.58 -22.20 -0.65
CA LEU A 426 -14.88 -20.90 -0.69
C LEU A 426 -13.48 -20.98 -0.06
N ALA A 427 -13.31 -21.70 1.02
CA ALA A 427 -12.02 -21.88 1.68
C ALA A 427 -10.97 -22.57 0.78
N GLN A 428 -11.39 -23.40 -0.19
CA GLN A 428 -10.48 -24.07 -1.14
C GLN A 428 -9.88 -23.10 -2.17
N ASN A 429 -10.48 -21.94 -2.39
CA ASN A 429 -10.03 -20.96 -3.38
C ASN A 429 -8.82 -20.09 -2.91
N ALA A 430 -8.61 -19.97 -1.60
CA ALA A 430 -7.70 -18.98 -1.02
C ALA A 430 -6.20 -19.21 -1.35
N ASP A 431 -5.77 -20.45 -1.58
CA ASP A 431 -4.35 -20.78 -1.77
C ASP A 431 -3.83 -20.58 -3.20
N GLN A 432 -4.70 -20.56 -4.20
CA GLN A 432 -4.31 -20.57 -5.62
C GLN A 432 -4.05 -19.18 -6.21
N ARG A 433 -4.51 -18.14 -5.57
CA ARG A 433 -4.54 -16.78 -6.12
C ARG A 433 -3.20 -16.05 -6.12
N ARG A 434 -2.35 -16.33 -5.14
CA ARG A 434 -1.04 -15.66 -4.96
C ARG A 434 -0.11 -15.88 -6.16
N GLY A 435 -0.10 -17.06 -6.74
CA GLY A 435 0.74 -17.40 -7.89
C GLY A 435 0.41 -16.64 -9.16
N VAL A 436 -0.89 -16.39 -9.44
CA VAL A 436 -1.32 -15.70 -10.68
C VAL A 436 -0.84 -14.25 -10.74
N SER A 437 -0.94 -13.51 -9.64
CA SER A 437 -0.48 -12.11 -9.60
C SER A 437 1.02 -11.99 -9.88
N ASP A 438 1.81 -12.89 -9.28
CA ASP A 438 3.26 -12.92 -9.47
C ASP A 438 3.62 -13.36 -10.90
N ALA A 439 2.88 -14.33 -11.47
CA ALA A 439 3.06 -14.78 -12.83
C ALA A 439 2.74 -13.68 -13.87
N VAL A 440 1.67 -12.89 -13.66
CA VAL A 440 1.36 -11.71 -14.51
C VAL A 440 2.51 -10.71 -14.44
N GLN A 441 3.00 -10.42 -13.26
CA GLN A 441 4.13 -9.50 -13.08
C GLN A 441 5.41 -10.02 -13.77
N SER A 442 5.72 -11.31 -13.61
CA SER A 442 6.85 -11.98 -14.24
C SER A 442 6.75 -11.96 -15.77
N MET A 443 5.57 -12.27 -16.31
CA MET A 443 5.26 -12.19 -17.74
C MET A 443 5.44 -10.76 -18.30
N MET A 444 4.99 -9.74 -17.58
CA MET A 444 5.18 -8.33 -17.97
C MET A 444 6.67 -7.95 -18.07
N ASN A 445 7.51 -8.59 -17.25
CA ASN A 445 8.97 -8.42 -17.26
C ASN A 445 9.68 -9.36 -18.23
N CYS A 446 8.96 -10.16 -19.02
CA CYS A 446 9.50 -11.17 -19.92
C CYS A 446 10.39 -12.21 -19.22
N SER A 447 10.09 -12.50 -17.95
CA SER A 447 10.79 -13.51 -17.15
C SER A 447 9.95 -14.77 -17.06
N ASP A 448 10.62 -15.92 -17.03
CA ASP A 448 10.06 -17.25 -16.70
C ASP A 448 8.74 -17.59 -17.45
N LEU A 449 8.67 -17.20 -18.72
CA LEU A 449 7.42 -17.27 -19.50
C LEU A 449 6.76 -18.65 -19.49
N GLN A 450 7.54 -19.74 -19.58
CA GLN A 450 7.00 -21.10 -19.55
C GLN A 450 6.48 -21.51 -18.16
N GLU A 451 7.15 -21.07 -17.11
CA GLU A 451 6.69 -21.29 -15.73
C GLU A 451 5.41 -20.48 -15.46
N ASN A 452 5.37 -19.22 -15.89
CA ASN A 452 4.18 -18.38 -15.79
C ASN A 452 2.99 -18.98 -16.56
N ARG A 453 3.23 -19.52 -17.75
CA ARG A 453 2.23 -20.22 -18.54
C ARG A 453 1.60 -21.37 -17.75
N GLN A 454 2.41 -22.19 -17.10
CA GLN A 454 1.94 -23.30 -16.29
C GLN A 454 1.12 -22.81 -15.08
N VAL A 455 1.56 -21.74 -14.41
CA VAL A 455 0.80 -21.13 -13.30
C VAL A 455 -0.59 -20.68 -13.75
N PHE A 456 -0.71 -20.08 -14.95
CA PHE A 456 -2.01 -19.66 -15.49
C PHE A 456 -2.88 -20.86 -15.88
N GLU A 457 -2.31 -21.91 -16.46
CA GLU A 457 -3.04 -23.16 -16.76
C GLU A 457 -3.57 -23.83 -15.50
N ASP A 458 -2.71 -24.00 -14.50
CA ASP A 458 -3.09 -24.64 -13.22
C ASP A 458 -4.18 -23.81 -12.50
N ALA A 459 -4.09 -22.49 -12.56
CA ALA A 459 -5.10 -21.61 -11.98
C ALA A 459 -6.44 -21.68 -12.72
N ALA A 460 -6.44 -21.72 -14.05
CA ALA A 460 -7.64 -21.88 -14.85
C ALA A 460 -8.32 -23.21 -14.57
N ASP A 461 -7.57 -24.32 -14.57
CA ASP A 461 -8.10 -25.66 -14.32
C ASP A 461 -8.66 -25.79 -12.89
N ALA A 462 -8.03 -25.15 -11.93
CA ALA A 462 -8.51 -25.14 -10.55
C ALA A 462 -9.83 -24.37 -10.41
N ARG A 463 -9.99 -23.22 -11.11
CA ARG A 463 -11.25 -22.46 -11.11
C ARG A 463 -12.38 -23.22 -11.83
N ALA A 464 -12.08 -23.86 -12.96
CA ALA A 464 -13.03 -24.75 -13.60
C ALA A 464 -13.51 -25.87 -12.65
N GLY A 465 -12.60 -26.49 -11.89
CA GLY A 465 -12.95 -27.47 -10.88
C GLY A 465 -13.76 -26.93 -9.70
N LEU A 466 -13.61 -25.64 -9.36
CA LEU A 466 -14.45 -24.99 -8.35
C LEU A 466 -15.87 -24.71 -8.88
N VAL A 467 -16.01 -24.33 -10.15
CA VAL A 467 -17.31 -24.16 -10.81
C VAL A 467 -18.06 -25.48 -10.83
N GLU A 468 -17.42 -26.58 -11.25
CA GLU A 468 -18.06 -27.91 -11.25
C GLU A 468 -18.54 -28.33 -9.84
N LYS A 469 -17.75 -28.04 -8.81
CA LYS A 469 -18.13 -28.33 -7.42
C LYS A 469 -19.28 -27.44 -6.95
N LEU A 470 -19.31 -26.16 -7.37
CA LEU A 470 -20.40 -25.24 -7.05
C LEU A 470 -21.72 -25.73 -7.68
N ASP A 471 -21.67 -26.14 -8.95
CA ASP A 471 -22.84 -26.65 -9.68
C ASP A 471 -23.38 -27.96 -9.09
N ALA A 472 -22.53 -28.71 -8.39
CA ALA A 472 -22.93 -29.94 -7.67
C ALA A 472 -23.56 -29.68 -6.29
N LEU A 473 -23.48 -28.45 -5.76
CA LEU A 473 -24.07 -28.09 -4.49
C LEU A 473 -25.58 -27.82 -4.64
N THR A 474 -26.35 -28.24 -3.65
CA THR A 474 -27.75 -27.84 -3.50
C THR A 474 -27.78 -26.58 -2.63
N LEU A 475 -28.17 -25.43 -3.19
CA LEU A 475 -28.18 -24.12 -2.52
C LEU A 475 -29.57 -23.46 -2.55
N ASP A 476 -30.62 -24.24 -2.70
CA ASP A 476 -32.02 -23.81 -2.89
C ASP A 476 -32.66 -23.16 -1.65
N GLN A 477 -31.99 -23.19 -0.49
CA GLN A 477 -32.41 -22.50 0.73
C GLN A 477 -31.64 -21.19 0.97
N LEU A 478 -30.68 -20.86 0.11
CA LEU A 478 -29.93 -19.60 0.12
C LEU A 478 -30.54 -18.61 -0.89
N ALA A 479 -29.97 -17.43 -1.01
CA ALA A 479 -30.44 -16.43 -1.98
C ALA A 479 -30.22 -16.90 -3.42
N ASP A 480 -31.22 -16.67 -4.30
CA ASP A 480 -31.25 -17.18 -5.68
C ASP A 480 -30.09 -16.67 -6.56
N ASP A 481 -29.54 -15.50 -6.27
CA ASP A 481 -28.43 -14.84 -6.99
C ASP A 481 -27.04 -15.30 -6.49
N LEU A 482 -26.95 -15.94 -5.32
CA LEU A 482 -25.68 -16.27 -4.68
C LEU A 482 -24.85 -17.29 -5.48
N ALA A 483 -25.45 -18.38 -5.95
CA ALA A 483 -24.74 -19.36 -6.76
C ALA A 483 -24.39 -18.81 -8.17
N PRO A 484 -25.29 -18.13 -8.89
CA PRO A 484 -24.96 -17.49 -10.16
C PRO A 484 -23.84 -16.46 -10.07
N ASP A 485 -23.82 -15.61 -9.04
CA ASP A 485 -22.77 -14.59 -8.89
C ASP A 485 -21.40 -15.22 -8.66
N LEU A 486 -21.33 -16.28 -7.82
CA LEU A 486 -20.07 -17.00 -7.59
C LEU A 486 -19.62 -17.78 -8.83
N HIS A 487 -20.56 -18.41 -9.54
CA HIS A 487 -20.28 -19.10 -10.80
C HIS A 487 -19.68 -18.12 -11.81
N ASN A 488 -20.31 -16.97 -12.05
CA ASN A 488 -19.81 -15.92 -12.93
C ASN A 488 -18.43 -15.41 -12.50
N ALA A 489 -18.23 -15.25 -11.18
CA ALA A 489 -16.96 -14.77 -10.63
C ALA A 489 -15.79 -15.72 -10.93
N TRP A 490 -16.00 -17.02 -10.76
CA TRP A 490 -14.97 -18.04 -11.03
C TRP A 490 -14.80 -18.32 -12.52
N GLN A 491 -15.88 -18.36 -13.31
CA GLN A 491 -15.82 -18.52 -14.75
C GLN A 491 -15.05 -17.37 -15.40
N SER A 492 -15.38 -16.13 -15.07
CA SER A 492 -14.63 -14.98 -15.61
C SER A 492 -13.17 -14.94 -15.14
N SER A 493 -12.87 -15.45 -13.92
CA SER A 493 -11.49 -15.61 -13.46
C SER A 493 -10.75 -16.68 -14.27
N GLU A 494 -11.39 -17.81 -14.59
CA GLU A 494 -10.85 -18.85 -15.47
C GLU A 494 -10.56 -18.30 -16.87
N GLU A 495 -11.50 -17.56 -17.45
CA GLU A 495 -11.34 -16.93 -18.78
C GLU A 495 -10.15 -15.97 -18.82
N ALA A 496 -9.93 -15.20 -17.74
CA ALA A 496 -8.77 -14.33 -17.59
C ALA A 496 -7.46 -15.13 -17.58
N ASP A 497 -7.39 -16.21 -16.81
CA ASP A 497 -6.18 -17.04 -16.72
C ASP A 497 -5.87 -17.73 -18.06
N ARG A 498 -6.89 -18.28 -18.75
CA ARG A 498 -6.70 -18.85 -20.08
C ARG A 498 -6.29 -17.80 -21.11
N ALA A 499 -6.72 -16.56 -20.94
CA ALA A 499 -6.26 -15.45 -21.77
C ALA A 499 -4.78 -15.12 -21.50
N TYR A 500 -4.32 -15.15 -20.24
CA TYR A 500 -2.90 -14.99 -19.91
C TYR A 500 -2.03 -16.10 -20.50
N VAL A 501 -2.50 -17.35 -20.56
CA VAL A 501 -1.82 -18.44 -21.28
C VAL A 501 -1.58 -18.03 -22.74
N ARG A 502 -2.64 -17.54 -23.43
CA ARG A 502 -2.52 -17.09 -24.84
C ARG A 502 -1.57 -15.90 -24.98
N VAL A 503 -1.54 -14.98 -24.02
CA VAL A 503 -0.56 -13.88 -24.02
C VAL A 503 0.86 -14.42 -24.03
N VAL A 504 1.17 -15.39 -23.15
CA VAL A 504 2.51 -16.01 -23.10
C VAL A 504 2.83 -16.66 -24.44
N ASP A 505 1.89 -17.39 -25.05
CA ASP A 505 2.08 -18.03 -26.37
C ASP A 505 2.37 -16.98 -27.45
N ASP A 506 1.64 -15.86 -27.48
CA ASP A 506 1.81 -14.76 -28.44
C ASP A 506 3.20 -14.10 -28.36
N VAL A 507 3.78 -14.01 -27.13
CA VAL A 507 5.04 -13.27 -26.90
C VAL A 507 6.26 -14.16 -26.72
N SER A 508 6.12 -15.47 -26.78
CA SER A 508 7.20 -16.43 -26.51
C SER A 508 8.41 -16.31 -27.45
N GLY A 509 8.20 -15.76 -28.66
CA GLY A 509 9.26 -15.59 -29.66
C GLY A 509 10.02 -14.27 -29.61
N ASP A 510 9.37 -13.19 -29.18
CA ASP A 510 9.96 -11.84 -29.07
C ASP A 510 9.19 -11.07 -27.99
N CYS A 511 9.56 -11.28 -26.75
CA CYS A 511 8.89 -10.68 -25.61
C CYS A 511 9.39 -9.26 -25.36
N SER A 512 8.43 -8.37 -25.17
CA SER A 512 8.61 -7.03 -24.59
C SER A 512 7.32 -6.62 -23.89
N THR A 513 7.39 -5.71 -22.96
CA THR A 513 6.18 -5.16 -22.27
C THR A 513 5.17 -4.63 -23.28
N SER A 514 5.63 -4.04 -24.39
CA SER A 514 4.75 -3.56 -25.47
C SER A 514 4.13 -4.69 -26.28
N ALA A 515 4.82 -5.83 -26.48
CA ALA A 515 4.26 -7.01 -27.12
C ALA A 515 3.16 -7.63 -26.25
N VAL A 516 3.43 -7.80 -24.93
CA VAL A 516 2.47 -8.31 -23.95
C VAL A 516 1.19 -7.46 -23.97
N THR A 517 1.31 -6.15 -23.75
CA THR A 517 0.14 -5.25 -23.68
C THR A 517 -0.52 -4.99 -25.03
N GLY A 518 0.16 -5.25 -26.12
CA GLY A 518 -0.36 -5.14 -27.51
C GLY A 518 -1.09 -6.39 -28.01
N SER A 519 -0.96 -7.52 -27.32
CA SER A 519 -1.66 -8.77 -27.69
C SER A 519 -3.18 -8.61 -27.51
N SER A 520 -3.96 -9.20 -28.44
CA SER A 520 -5.42 -9.26 -28.27
C SER A 520 -5.82 -10.10 -27.07
N ALA A 521 -5.07 -11.15 -26.76
CA ALA A 521 -5.29 -12.00 -25.60
C ALA A 521 -5.10 -11.23 -24.27
N TRP A 522 -4.24 -10.22 -24.25
CA TRP A 522 -4.11 -9.31 -23.11
C TRP A 522 -5.38 -8.50 -22.88
N GLN A 523 -6.02 -8.00 -23.96
CA GLN A 523 -7.29 -7.28 -23.85
C GLN A 523 -8.41 -8.18 -23.33
N ASP A 524 -8.46 -9.45 -23.81
CA ASP A 524 -9.39 -10.46 -23.31
C ASP A 524 -9.18 -10.71 -21.80
N ALA A 525 -7.93 -10.89 -21.37
CA ALA A 525 -7.59 -11.12 -19.96
C ALA A 525 -8.02 -9.96 -19.06
N VAL A 526 -7.80 -8.73 -19.53
CA VAL A 526 -8.19 -7.50 -18.81
C VAL A 526 -9.71 -7.41 -18.68
N SER A 527 -10.45 -7.69 -19.76
CA SER A 527 -11.93 -7.67 -19.76
C SER A 527 -12.47 -8.73 -18.78
N ALA A 528 -12.04 -9.97 -18.92
CA ALA A 528 -12.46 -11.07 -18.05
C ALA A 528 -12.13 -10.83 -16.57
N SER A 529 -10.96 -10.23 -16.27
CA SER A 529 -10.58 -9.84 -14.91
C SER A 529 -11.51 -8.76 -14.32
N ALA A 530 -11.99 -7.84 -15.15
CA ALA A 530 -12.95 -6.82 -14.73
C ALA A 530 -14.33 -7.43 -14.43
N ASP A 531 -14.81 -8.34 -15.28
CA ASP A 531 -16.07 -9.06 -15.11
C ASP A 531 -16.01 -9.94 -13.85
N ALA A 532 -14.92 -10.69 -13.65
CA ALA A 532 -14.69 -11.46 -12.43
C ALA A 532 -14.74 -10.59 -11.17
N THR A 533 -14.15 -9.40 -11.22
CA THR A 533 -14.15 -8.45 -10.09
C THR A 533 -15.55 -7.93 -9.78
N ALA A 534 -16.36 -7.66 -10.79
CA ALA A 534 -17.76 -7.25 -10.61
C ALA A 534 -18.57 -8.36 -9.93
N ALA A 535 -18.55 -9.57 -10.49
CA ALA A 535 -19.29 -10.70 -9.97
C ALA A 535 -18.84 -11.09 -8.53
N LYS A 536 -17.55 -11.00 -8.19
CA LYS A 536 -17.04 -11.22 -6.82
C LYS A 536 -17.62 -10.22 -5.83
N LYS A 537 -17.80 -8.97 -6.23
CA LYS A 537 -18.41 -7.93 -5.36
C LYS A 537 -19.89 -8.21 -5.13
N ASP A 538 -20.61 -8.57 -6.18
CA ASP A 538 -22.03 -8.91 -6.07
C ASP A 538 -22.20 -10.13 -5.17
N PHE A 539 -21.42 -11.19 -5.37
CA PHE A 539 -21.43 -12.36 -4.50
C PHE A 539 -21.18 -12.03 -3.03
N VAL A 540 -20.11 -11.28 -2.68
CA VAL A 540 -19.82 -11.00 -1.25
C VAL A 540 -20.86 -10.11 -0.61
N ALA A 541 -21.57 -9.27 -1.38
CA ALA A 541 -22.68 -8.48 -0.87
C ALA A 541 -23.84 -9.35 -0.38
N VAL A 542 -24.09 -10.49 -1.04
CA VAL A 542 -25.12 -11.47 -0.69
C VAL A 542 -24.60 -12.47 0.33
N TRP A 543 -23.35 -12.96 0.16
CA TRP A 543 -22.77 -13.97 1.05
C TRP A 543 -22.53 -13.48 2.48
N ASN A 544 -21.93 -12.30 2.67
CA ASN A 544 -21.49 -11.84 3.98
C ASN A 544 -22.63 -11.69 5.02
N PRO A 545 -23.85 -11.27 4.66
CA PRO A 545 -25.01 -11.36 5.55
C PRO A 545 -25.32 -12.81 5.98
N VAL A 546 -25.32 -13.76 5.04
CA VAL A 546 -25.58 -15.19 5.30
C VAL A 546 -24.49 -15.78 6.21
N ALA A 547 -23.22 -15.49 5.92
CA ALA A 547 -22.10 -15.92 6.74
C ALA A 547 -22.23 -15.48 8.20
N ARG A 548 -22.60 -14.19 8.44
CA ARG A 548 -22.82 -13.66 9.81
C ARG A 548 -24.01 -14.33 10.51
N GLU A 549 -25.07 -14.62 9.79
CA GLU A 549 -26.25 -15.30 10.35
C GLU A 549 -25.88 -16.66 10.97
N PHE A 550 -24.96 -17.40 10.30
CA PHE A 550 -24.54 -18.74 10.72
C PHE A 550 -23.18 -18.79 11.43
N GLY A 551 -22.57 -17.64 11.74
CA GLY A 551 -21.26 -17.58 12.41
C GLY A 551 -20.11 -18.09 11.56
N LEU A 552 -20.24 -18.02 10.22
CA LEU A 552 -19.21 -18.38 9.24
C LEU A 552 -18.32 -17.18 8.91
N GLU A 553 -17.16 -17.45 8.32
CA GLU A 553 -16.24 -16.40 7.90
C GLU A 553 -16.81 -15.55 6.75
N THR A 554 -16.63 -14.25 6.85
CA THR A 554 -16.98 -13.31 5.78
C THR A 554 -15.74 -13.05 4.91
N PHE A 555 -15.94 -12.88 3.61
CA PHE A 555 -14.86 -12.63 2.66
C PHE A 555 -14.88 -11.17 2.16
N ALA A 556 -13.71 -10.61 1.88
CA ALA A 556 -13.62 -9.51 0.96
C ALA A 556 -13.68 -10.06 -0.48
N TRP A 557 -14.21 -9.31 -1.43
CA TRP A 557 -14.22 -9.73 -2.84
C TRP A 557 -12.80 -10.05 -3.35
N SER A 558 -11.80 -9.41 -2.70
CA SER A 558 -10.38 -9.68 -2.96
C SER A 558 -9.90 -11.03 -2.45
N ASP A 559 -10.64 -11.77 -1.69
CA ASP A 559 -10.25 -13.07 -1.14
C ASP A 559 -10.79 -14.25 -1.99
N LEU A 560 -11.59 -13.92 -3.04
CA LEU A 560 -12.24 -14.88 -3.95
C LEU A 560 -11.56 -15.05 -5.30
#